data_426e581f32a0609f3b0b7f421f06279c
#
_entry.id   426e581f32a0609f3b0b7f421f06279c
#
_cell.length_a   1.000
_cell.length_b   1.000
_cell.length_c   1.000
_cell.angle_alpha   90.00
_cell.angle_beta   90.00
_cell.angle_gamma   90.00
#
_symmetry.space_group_name_H-M   'P 1'
#
loop_
_entity.id
_entity.type
_entity.pdbx_description
1 polymer ?
#
loop_
_entity_poly.entity_id
_entity_poly.type
_entity_poly.pdbx_seq_one_letter_code
_entity_poly.pdbx_strand_id
1 'polypeptide(L)'
;MSDSTKVIWKEGMFVTPQHFQQQERYLRWYIDHNAAVSSSLRPRAGLISMEINHDLGKVGKFAISGVSGVFPGGGFFVDDEELVIQIPPGTIEKKVFLCLPVARKGGPEYLDDPDAVTQYTGKEVTVFDNASDDSSSVQLLVGQPNLQLRLEGEDLSGFLLIPVARVLQTSDTGEVILDESFLPMCMVFGASTQMVDRIKQIETLTQSRARNQLAKITAEVNPNTQHVLFREYMLLQTLYRWAPWLCATLENCRLDTHELYINLCRFNAELASLEPEDCPEIEYYDPADCFGAFNLVLSSLRERLTLSQQDSVVEFQFNRDLFQEHRLLRASIGNPQELLRHRFFLSVTSDDSREHLQDLFANVAKVAGAKKISELIRSSLSGVDLTPLPAAPPELKPDANAVYFRINTDSPIWRELVKNQDLVALHVDTRIPSPTVRFFAIR
;
A
#
# COMPACT_ATOMS: atom_id res chain seq x y z
N MET A 1 -44.62 4.91 9.04
CA MET A 1 -44.90 3.66 8.25
C MET A 1 -43.62 2.88 8.17
N SER A 2 -43.68 1.56 8.05
CA SER A 2 -42.50 0.73 7.88
C SER A 2 -42.27 0.52 6.39
N ASP A 3 -41.10 0.84 5.89
CA ASP A 3 -40.74 0.65 4.45
C ASP A 3 -40.78 -0.83 4.05
N SER A 4 -40.66 -1.73 5.04
CA SER A 4 -40.75 -3.18 4.85
C SER A 4 -42.13 -3.73 4.63
N THR A 5 -43.20 -2.89 4.63
CA THR A 5 -44.59 -3.33 4.48
C THR A 5 -45.09 -3.19 3.07
N LYS A 6 -45.56 -4.30 2.49
CA LYS A 6 -46.07 -4.39 1.13
C LYS A 6 -47.52 -3.88 1.03
N VAL A 7 -47.85 -3.20 -0.06
CA VAL A 7 -49.26 -2.86 -0.40
C VAL A 7 -50.04 -4.14 -0.69
N ILE A 8 -51.25 -4.25 -0.10
CA ILE A 8 -52.18 -5.34 -0.40
C ILE A 8 -53.22 -4.82 -1.39
N TRP A 9 -53.14 -5.32 -2.62
CA TRP A 9 -54.07 -4.98 -3.69
C TRP A 9 -55.33 -5.78 -3.57
N LYS A 10 -56.48 -5.11 -3.61
CA LYS A 10 -57.82 -5.74 -3.61
C LYS A 10 -58.65 -5.22 -4.74
N GLU A 11 -59.50 -6.05 -5.31
CA GLU A 11 -60.45 -5.66 -6.33
C GLU A 11 -61.41 -4.55 -5.80
N GLY A 12 -61.65 -3.53 -6.61
CA GLY A 12 -62.52 -2.41 -6.29
C GLY A 12 -61.93 -1.39 -5.33
N MET A 13 -60.65 -1.47 -4.95
CA MET A 13 -60.03 -0.47 -4.10
C MET A 13 -59.79 0.83 -4.89
N PHE A 14 -60.01 1.98 -4.24
CA PHE A 14 -59.64 3.28 -4.78
C PHE A 14 -58.13 3.48 -4.69
N VAL A 15 -57.45 3.66 -5.80
CA VAL A 15 -56.00 3.83 -5.86
C VAL A 15 -55.66 5.30 -5.69
N THR A 16 -54.71 5.59 -4.78
CA THR A 16 -54.18 6.93 -4.48
C THR A 16 -52.65 6.96 -4.67
N PRO A 17 -52.02 8.13 -4.80
CA PRO A 17 -50.57 8.27 -4.91
C PRO A 17 -49.80 7.52 -3.79
N GLN A 18 -50.37 7.50 -2.57
CA GLN A 18 -49.74 6.84 -1.42
C GLN A 18 -49.55 5.32 -1.61
N HIS A 19 -50.38 4.67 -2.41
CA HIS A 19 -50.22 3.26 -2.74
C HIS A 19 -48.98 3.02 -3.60
N PHE A 20 -48.76 3.87 -4.60
CA PHE A 20 -47.56 3.80 -5.44
C PHE A 20 -46.30 4.13 -4.66
N GLN A 21 -46.32 5.21 -3.87
CA GLN A 21 -45.21 5.61 -3.00
C GLN A 21 -44.83 4.51 -1.98
N GLN A 22 -45.83 3.83 -1.38
CA GLN A 22 -45.56 2.73 -0.45
C GLN A 22 -45.02 1.49 -1.17
N GLN A 23 -45.53 1.21 -2.40
CA GLN A 23 -45.02 0.13 -3.22
C GLN A 23 -43.55 0.39 -3.61
N GLU A 24 -43.21 1.61 -3.99
CA GLU A 24 -41.85 2.01 -4.31
C GLU A 24 -40.91 1.90 -3.09
N ARG A 25 -41.32 2.42 -1.92
CA ARG A 25 -40.55 2.27 -0.66
C ARG A 25 -40.29 0.81 -0.30
N TYR A 26 -41.32 -0.05 -0.44
CA TYR A 26 -41.16 -1.49 -0.23
C TYR A 26 -40.16 -2.12 -1.21
N LEU A 27 -40.23 -1.79 -2.48
CA LEU A 27 -39.32 -2.30 -3.50
C LEU A 27 -37.88 -1.83 -3.24
N ARG A 28 -37.67 -0.56 -2.91
CA ARG A 28 -36.37 0.00 -2.54
C ARG A 28 -35.79 -0.74 -1.32
N TRP A 29 -36.59 -0.86 -0.25
CA TRP A 29 -36.20 -1.60 0.92
C TRP A 29 -35.82 -3.05 0.59
N TYR A 30 -36.61 -3.73 -0.23
CA TYR A 30 -36.36 -5.10 -0.62
C TYR A 30 -35.07 -5.26 -1.43
N ILE A 31 -34.80 -4.35 -2.39
CA ILE A 31 -33.61 -4.35 -3.21
C ILE A 31 -32.37 -4.11 -2.34
N ASP A 32 -32.41 -3.11 -1.48
CA ASP A 32 -31.27 -2.75 -0.60
C ASP A 32 -30.89 -3.89 0.33
N HIS A 33 -31.90 -4.57 0.91
CA HIS A 33 -31.65 -5.72 1.79
C HIS A 33 -31.13 -6.94 1.05
N ASN A 34 -31.62 -7.21 -0.16
CA ASN A 34 -31.06 -8.29 -1.00
C ASN A 34 -29.61 -7.97 -1.39
N ALA A 35 -29.32 -6.73 -1.77
CA ALA A 35 -27.95 -6.30 -2.08
C ALA A 35 -27.03 -6.46 -0.86
N ALA A 36 -27.50 -6.07 0.34
CA ALA A 36 -26.76 -6.22 1.58
C ALA A 36 -26.46 -7.69 1.92
N VAL A 37 -27.46 -8.57 1.78
CA VAL A 37 -27.27 -10.03 2.01
C VAL A 37 -26.28 -10.61 0.99
N SER A 38 -26.41 -10.25 -0.29
CA SER A 38 -25.51 -10.72 -1.36
C SER A 38 -24.06 -10.25 -1.16
N SER A 39 -23.86 -9.11 -0.49
CA SER A 39 -22.54 -8.57 -0.15
C SER A 39 -22.03 -9.00 1.22
N SER A 40 -22.51 -10.11 1.77
CA SER A 40 -22.15 -10.62 3.09
C SER A 40 -22.46 -9.64 4.23
N LEU A 41 -23.60 -8.93 4.12
CA LEU A 41 -24.09 -7.93 5.09
C LEU A 41 -23.17 -6.73 5.28
N ARG A 42 -22.21 -6.50 4.39
CA ARG A 42 -21.38 -5.31 4.41
C ARG A 42 -22.13 -4.17 3.72
N PRO A 43 -22.24 -2.99 4.36
CA PRO A 43 -22.78 -1.82 3.70
C PRO A 43 -21.86 -1.46 2.52
N ARG A 44 -22.39 -1.57 1.31
CA ARG A 44 -21.71 -1.09 0.11
C ARG A 44 -22.11 0.35 -0.11
N ALA A 45 -21.16 1.26 0.02
CA ALA A 45 -21.36 2.67 -0.21
C ALA A 45 -20.07 3.25 -0.79
N GLY A 46 -20.21 4.30 -1.58
CA GLY A 46 -19.09 4.98 -2.22
C GLY A 46 -19.31 5.20 -3.71
N LEU A 47 -18.33 5.79 -4.32
CA LEU A 47 -18.33 6.15 -5.74
C LEU A 47 -18.09 4.92 -6.63
N ILE A 48 -18.82 4.87 -7.75
CA ILE A 48 -18.59 3.92 -8.86
C ILE A 48 -17.83 4.62 -9.99
N SER A 49 -18.17 5.91 -10.24
CA SER A 49 -17.44 6.78 -11.15
C SER A 49 -17.48 8.22 -10.64
N MET A 50 -16.44 8.98 -10.96
CA MET A 50 -16.37 10.41 -10.68
C MET A 50 -15.38 11.06 -11.64
N GLU A 51 -15.76 12.21 -12.19
CA GLU A 51 -14.89 13.05 -13.03
C GLU A 51 -14.75 14.43 -12.40
N ILE A 52 -13.53 14.82 -12.06
CA ILE A 52 -13.23 16.13 -11.48
C ILE A 52 -12.90 17.12 -12.61
N ASN A 53 -13.55 18.28 -12.63
CA ASN A 53 -13.20 19.37 -13.51
C ASN A 53 -12.07 20.23 -12.89
N HIS A 54 -10.82 19.92 -13.25
CA HIS A 54 -9.63 20.60 -12.72
C HIS A 54 -9.52 22.07 -13.19
N ASP A 55 -10.14 22.46 -14.30
CA ASP A 55 -10.05 23.83 -14.80
C ASP A 55 -10.75 24.84 -13.90
N LEU A 56 -11.82 24.43 -13.23
CA LEU A 56 -12.52 25.29 -12.26
C LEU A 56 -11.72 25.49 -10.96
N GLY A 57 -10.75 24.62 -10.66
CA GLY A 57 -9.82 24.79 -9.53
C GLY A 57 -9.01 26.08 -9.65
N LYS A 58 -8.62 26.48 -10.85
CA LYS A 58 -7.86 27.70 -11.13
C LYS A 58 -8.62 28.99 -10.76
N VAL A 59 -9.94 28.93 -10.70
CA VAL A 59 -10.80 30.08 -10.34
C VAL A 59 -11.46 29.93 -8.97
N GLY A 60 -10.87 29.12 -8.10
CA GLY A 60 -11.32 28.98 -6.72
C GLY A 60 -12.52 28.08 -6.49
N LYS A 61 -12.84 27.20 -7.43
CA LYS A 61 -14.00 26.30 -7.35
C LYS A 61 -13.54 24.84 -7.36
N PHE A 62 -14.30 23.99 -6.71
CA PHE A 62 -14.23 22.55 -6.90
C PHE A 62 -15.46 22.09 -7.66
N ALA A 63 -15.28 21.26 -8.68
CA ALA A 63 -16.38 20.80 -9.51
C ALA A 63 -16.22 19.33 -9.92
N ILE A 64 -17.36 18.65 -10.02
CA ILE A 64 -17.50 17.27 -10.52
C ILE A 64 -18.41 17.34 -11.75
N SER A 65 -17.94 16.84 -12.90
CA SER A 65 -18.68 16.88 -14.17
C SER A 65 -19.55 15.64 -14.42
N GLY A 66 -19.41 14.60 -13.62
CA GLY A 66 -20.24 13.40 -13.68
C GLY A 66 -19.91 12.50 -12.48
N VAL A 67 -20.94 11.94 -11.88
CA VAL A 67 -20.77 11.10 -10.68
C VAL A 67 -21.83 10.01 -10.61
N SER A 68 -21.40 8.80 -10.19
CA SER A 68 -22.31 7.72 -9.85
C SER A 68 -21.82 6.97 -8.62
N GLY A 69 -22.75 6.39 -7.86
CA GLY A 69 -22.39 5.67 -6.66
C GLY A 69 -23.59 5.20 -5.85
N VAL A 70 -23.30 4.79 -4.64
CA VAL A 70 -24.28 4.37 -3.63
C VAL A 70 -24.00 5.12 -2.33
N PHE A 71 -25.00 5.80 -1.78
CA PHE A 71 -24.89 6.45 -0.49
C PHE A 71 -24.87 5.44 0.69
N PRO A 72 -24.25 5.78 1.81
CA PRO A 72 -24.43 5.01 3.06
C PRO A 72 -25.91 4.85 3.40
N GLY A 73 -26.35 3.60 3.59
CA GLY A 73 -27.77 3.30 3.86
C GLY A 73 -28.58 2.90 2.63
N GLY A 74 -27.95 2.78 1.46
CA GLY A 74 -28.55 2.40 0.19
C GLY A 74 -28.96 3.62 -0.64
N GLY A 75 -29.41 3.36 -1.85
CA GLY A 75 -29.76 4.44 -2.80
C GLY A 75 -28.65 4.67 -3.81
N PHE A 76 -28.81 3.99 -4.95
CA PHE A 76 -27.98 4.21 -6.13
C PHE A 76 -28.31 5.57 -6.75
N PHE A 77 -27.28 6.31 -7.15
CA PHE A 77 -27.42 7.58 -7.83
C PHE A 77 -26.53 7.66 -9.07
N VAL A 78 -26.98 8.40 -10.04
CA VAL A 78 -26.23 8.84 -11.22
C VAL A 78 -26.59 10.30 -11.45
N ASP A 79 -25.60 11.14 -11.67
CA ASP A 79 -25.79 12.52 -12.08
C ASP A 79 -24.70 12.89 -13.09
N ASP A 80 -25.14 13.32 -14.27
CA ASP A 80 -24.29 13.79 -15.37
C ASP A 80 -24.20 15.33 -15.40
N GLU A 81 -24.94 16.02 -14.51
CA GLU A 81 -24.88 17.46 -14.38
C GLU A 81 -23.63 17.89 -13.60
N GLU A 82 -23.10 19.07 -13.93
CA GLU A 82 -21.93 19.61 -13.25
C GLU A 82 -22.31 20.13 -11.86
N LEU A 83 -21.74 19.54 -10.82
CA LEU A 83 -21.86 20.00 -9.44
C LEU A 83 -20.66 20.89 -9.10
N VAL A 84 -20.92 22.11 -8.61
CA VAL A 84 -19.88 23.10 -8.34
C VAL A 84 -20.04 23.67 -6.94
N ILE A 85 -18.91 23.81 -6.23
CA ILE A 85 -18.82 24.53 -4.96
C ILE A 85 -17.72 25.58 -5.02
N GLN A 86 -17.98 26.77 -4.46
CA GLN A 86 -16.96 27.79 -4.24
C GLN A 86 -16.15 27.44 -2.99
N ILE A 87 -14.81 27.36 -3.12
CA ILE A 87 -13.93 27.13 -1.99
C ILE A 87 -13.49 28.48 -1.40
N PRO A 88 -13.75 28.75 -0.12
CA PRO A 88 -13.34 30.00 0.50
C PRO A 88 -11.82 30.18 0.48
N PRO A 89 -11.32 31.42 0.26
CA PRO A 89 -9.90 31.71 0.41
C PRO A 89 -9.39 31.37 1.83
N GLY A 90 -8.15 30.86 1.92
CA GLY A 90 -7.57 30.42 3.20
C GLY A 90 -8.07 29.06 3.71
N THR A 91 -8.77 28.29 2.88
CA THR A 91 -9.12 26.90 3.20
C THR A 91 -7.85 26.04 3.25
N ILE A 92 -7.65 25.30 4.35
CA ILE A 92 -6.50 24.40 4.56
C ILE A 92 -7.02 23.07 5.10
N GLU A 93 -6.56 21.97 4.48
CA GLU A 93 -6.79 20.56 4.89
C GLU A 93 -8.27 20.19 5.15
N LYS A 94 -9.20 20.70 4.33
CA LYS A 94 -10.61 20.41 4.46
C LYS A 94 -11.12 19.42 3.42
N LYS A 95 -11.95 18.47 3.88
CA LYS A 95 -12.64 17.51 3.00
C LYS A 95 -13.80 18.19 2.28
N VAL A 96 -14.02 17.77 1.03
CA VAL A 96 -15.22 18.08 0.26
C VAL A 96 -16.10 16.83 0.24
N PHE A 97 -17.36 16.99 0.50
CA PHE A 97 -18.34 15.92 0.54
C PHE A 97 -19.38 16.08 -0.58
N LEU A 98 -19.70 14.97 -1.21
CA LEU A 98 -20.95 14.83 -1.97
C LEU A 98 -22.04 14.48 -0.97
N CYS A 99 -23.11 15.27 -0.98
CA CYS A 99 -24.15 15.25 0.03
C CYS A 99 -25.51 14.98 -0.61
N LEU A 100 -26.33 14.16 0.02
CA LEU A 100 -27.73 13.96 -0.32
C LEU A 100 -28.59 14.18 0.94
N PRO A 101 -29.61 15.03 0.93
CA PRO A 101 -30.49 15.22 2.09
C PRO A 101 -31.15 13.89 2.51
N VAL A 102 -31.16 13.61 3.79
CA VAL A 102 -31.81 12.41 4.35
C VAL A 102 -33.33 12.58 4.28
N ALA A 103 -34.01 11.60 3.69
CA ALA A 103 -35.47 11.56 3.72
C ALA A 103 -35.98 11.49 5.17
N ARG A 104 -36.79 12.44 5.59
CA ARG A 104 -37.44 12.43 6.91
C ARG A 104 -38.60 11.45 6.89
N LYS A 105 -38.61 10.53 7.86
CA LYS A 105 -39.70 9.54 7.96
C LYS A 105 -41.05 10.22 8.11
N GLY A 106 -41.92 10.06 7.10
CA GLY A 106 -43.24 10.74 7.05
C GLY A 106 -43.20 12.21 6.61
N GLY A 107 -42.02 12.74 6.26
CA GLY A 107 -41.87 14.04 5.61
C GLY A 107 -41.98 13.97 4.09
N PRO A 108 -42.08 15.12 3.42
CA PRO A 108 -42.04 15.17 1.95
C PRO A 108 -40.65 14.86 1.44
N GLU A 109 -40.61 14.04 0.39
CA GLU A 109 -39.37 13.75 -0.37
C GLU A 109 -39.10 14.84 -1.43
N TYR A 110 -40.12 15.59 -1.81
CA TYR A 110 -40.10 16.74 -2.74
C TYR A 110 -41.05 17.83 -2.25
N LEU A 111 -40.69 19.06 -2.42
CA LEU A 111 -41.55 20.25 -2.23
C LEU A 111 -41.30 21.20 -3.43
N ASP A 112 -42.39 21.85 -3.87
CA ASP A 112 -42.32 22.90 -4.88
C ASP A 112 -41.95 24.25 -4.25
N ASP A 113 -40.76 24.25 -3.61
CA ASP A 113 -40.17 25.38 -2.90
C ASP A 113 -38.64 25.34 -3.13
N PRO A 114 -38.06 26.36 -3.79
CA PRO A 114 -36.65 26.42 -4.10
C PRO A 114 -35.73 26.38 -2.84
N ASP A 115 -36.22 26.85 -1.70
CA ASP A 115 -35.50 26.92 -0.44
C ASP A 115 -35.62 25.63 0.40
N ALA A 116 -36.46 24.68 -0.05
CA ALA A 116 -36.69 23.44 0.66
C ALA A 116 -35.54 22.45 0.44
N VAL A 117 -34.93 22.00 1.54
CA VAL A 117 -33.89 20.95 1.50
C VAL A 117 -34.60 19.59 1.58
N THR A 118 -34.97 19.06 0.40
CA THR A 118 -35.62 17.75 0.22
C THR A 118 -34.71 16.79 -0.52
N GLN A 119 -34.99 15.48 -0.43
CA GLN A 119 -34.16 14.44 -1.04
C GLN A 119 -34.12 14.54 -2.58
N TYR A 120 -35.22 15.03 -3.18
CA TYR A 120 -35.35 15.22 -4.61
C TYR A 120 -35.66 16.66 -4.95
N THR A 121 -35.15 17.10 -6.10
CA THR A 121 -35.60 18.30 -6.83
C THR A 121 -36.53 17.89 -7.95
N GLY A 122 -37.51 18.74 -8.29
CA GLY A 122 -38.43 18.47 -9.39
C GLY A 122 -37.85 18.88 -10.72
N LYS A 123 -37.92 17.99 -11.70
CA LYS A 123 -37.54 18.27 -13.11
C LYS A 123 -38.66 17.85 -14.04
N GLU A 124 -39.10 18.75 -14.93
CA GLU A 124 -40.03 18.40 -15.96
C GLU A 124 -39.34 17.67 -17.12
N VAL A 125 -39.84 16.50 -17.46
CA VAL A 125 -39.34 15.68 -18.58
C VAL A 125 -40.48 15.32 -19.50
N THR A 126 -40.24 15.33 -20.82
CA THR A 126 -41.18 14.87 -21.81
C THR A 126 -41.01 13.37 -22.01
N VAL A 127 -42.07 12.61 -21.75
CA VAL A 127 -42.07 11.15 -21.92
C VAL A 127 -43.05 10.80 -23.07
N PHE A 128 -42.60 9.90 -23.94
CA PHE A 128 -43.39 9.39 -25.08
C PHE A 128 -44.08 8.09 -24.72
N ASP A 129 -45.25 7.86 -25.29
CA ASP A 129 -45.96 6.60 -25.20
C ASP A 129 -45.26 5.52 -26.06
N ASN A 130 -44.68 4.52 -25.42
CA ASN A 130 -44.00 3.42 -26.10
C ASN A 130 -44.94 2.35 -26.67
N ALA A 131 -46.23 2.44 -26.40
CA ALA A 131 -47.26 1.50 -26.85
C ALA A 131 -48.12 2.04 -28.03
N SER A 132 -47.84 3.25 -28.49
CA SER A 132 -48.58 3.93 -29.58
C SER A 132 -47.63 4.34 -30.71
N ASP A 133 -48.05 4.14 -31.96
CA ASP A 133 -47.34 4.63 -33.14
C ASP A 133 -47.48 6.15 -33.29
N ASP A 134 -48.44 6.76 -32.62
CA ASP A 134 -48.59 8.21 -32.54
C ASP A 134 -47.57 8.76 -31.56
N SER A 135 -46.84 9.79 -31.95
CA SER A 135 -45.84 10.48 -31.10
C SER A 135 -46.46 11.29 -29.95
N SER A 136 -47.44 10.69 -29.25
CA SER A 136 -48.07 11.31 -28.10
C SER A 136 -47.04 11.42 -26.95
N SER A 137 -46.84 12.62 -26.45
CA SER A 137 -45.94 12.89 -25.34
C SER A 137 -46.68 13.58 -24.20
N VAL A 138 -46.23 13.30 -22.98
CA VAL A 138 -46.75 13.92 -21.77
C VAL A 138 -45.57 14.51 -20.97
N GLN A 139 -45.77 15.69 -20.42
CA GLN A 139 -44.83 16.24 -19.47
C GLN A 139 -45.06 15.62 -18.08
N LEU A 140 -44.01 15.02 -17.54
CA LEU A 140 -44.03 14.47 -16.21
C LEU A 140 -43.03 15.23 -15.32
N LEU A 141 -43.47 15.52 -14.10
CA LEU A 141 -42.56 16.00 -13.06
C LEU A 141 -41.88 14.78 -12.43
N VAL A 142 -40.56 14.68 -12.60
CA VAL A 142 -39.74 13.60 -12.02
C VAL A 142 -38.84 14.12 -10.92
N GLY A 143 -38.54 13.27 -9.94
CA GLY A 143 -37.60 13.59 -8.87
C GLY A 143 -36.16 13.27 -9.28
N GLN A 144 -35.31 14.29 -9.36
CA GLN A 144 -33.88 14.14 -9.51
C GLN A 144 -33.24 14.19 -8.10
N PRO A 145 -32.28 13.28 -7.74
CA PRO A 145 -31.58 13.34 -6.45
C PRO A 145 -30.96 14.73 -6.23
N ASN A 146 -31.23 15.35 -5.10
CA ASN A 146 -30.72 16.68 -4.75
C ASN A 146 -29.26 16.59 -4.26
N LEU A 147 -28.35 16.30 -5.21
CA LEU A 147 -26.92 16.19 -4.93
C LEU A 147 -26.31 17.57 -4.73
N GLN A 148 -25.52 17.72 -3.69
CA GLN A 148 -24.85 18.96 -3.34
C GLN A 148 -23.40 18.69 -2.96
N LEU A 149 -22.50 19.62 -3.29
CA LEU A 149 -21.14 19.62 -2.74
C LEU A 149 -21.10 20.52 -1.51
N ARG A 150 -20.49 20.02 -0.41
CA ARG A 150 -20.31 20.78 0.83
C ARG A 150 -18.90 20.63 1.35
N LEU A 151 -18.43 21.68 2.03
CA LEU A 151 -17.10 21.71 2.62
C LEU A 151 -17.17 21.28 4.10
N GLU A 152 -16.14 20.62 4.56
CA GLU A 152 -15.96 20.29 5.96
C GLU A 152 -15.99 21.56 6.85
N GLY A 153 -16.84 21.54 7.89
CA GLY A 153 -17.10 22.69 8.76
C GLY A 153 -18.38 23.44 8.44
N GLU A 154 -19.08 23.14 7.34
CA GLU A 154 -20.47 23.53 7.13
C GLU A 154 -21.41 22.64 7.95
N ASP A 155 -22.70 23.01 8.03
CA ASP A 155 -23.69 22.12 8.65
C ASP A 155 -23.97 20.93 7.73
N LEU A 156 -23.44 19.78 8.11
CA LEU A 156 -23.62 18.50 7.44
C LEU A 156 -24.71 17.64 8.08
N SER A 157 -25.38 18.16 9.11
CA SER A 157 -26.45 17.44 9.78
C SER A 157 -27.64 17.24 8.85
N GLY A 158 -28.19 16.03 8.79
CA GLY A 158 -29.31 15.71 7.91
C GLY A 158 -28.92 15.38 6.47
N PHE A 159 -27.63 15.12 6.20
CA PHE A 159 -27.15 14.66 4.91
C PHE A 159 -26.50 13.28 4.99
N LEU A 160 -26.67 12.48 3.94
CA LEU A 160 -25.80 11.34 3.64
C LEU A 160 -24.55 11.90 2.98
N LEU A 161 -23.38 11.39 3.38
CA LEU A 161 -22.10 11.97 3.01
C LEU A 161 -21.21 10.94 2.32
N ILE A 162 -20.58 11.34 1.21
CA ILE A 162 -19.48 10.64 0.56
C ILE A 162 -18.30 11.61 0.46
N PRO A 163 -17.17 11.39 1.14
CA PRO A 163 -15.97 12.21 0.97
C PRO A 163 -15.40 11.99 -0.43
N VAL A 164 -15.30 13.06 -1.23
CA VAL A 164 -14.90 13.00 -2.65
C VAL A 164 -13.52 13.60 -2.92
N ALA A 165 -13.09 14.59 -2.14
CA ALA A 165 -11.78 15.23 -2.27
C ALA A 165 -11.34 15.83 -0.94
N ARG A 166 -10.05 16.18 -0.84
CA ARG A 166 -9.51 17.03 0.23
C ARG A 166 -8.80 18.22 -0.41
N VAL A 167 -9.19 19.43 -0.01
CA VAL A 167 -8.46 20.64 -0.36
C VAL A 167 -7.23 20.71 0.54
N LEU A 168 -6.04 20.69 -0.04
CA LEU A 168 -4.79 20.85 0.70
C LEU A 168 -4.66 22.31 1.17
N GLN A 169 -4.80 23.23 0.24
CA GLN A 169 -4.81 24.67 0.51
C GLN A 169 -5.38 25.45 -0.68
N THR A 170 -5.79 26.69 -0.43
CA THR A 170 -6.04 27.67 -1.49
C THR A 170 -4.82 28.57 -1.62
N SER A 171 -4.34 28.79 -2.85
CA SER A 171 -3.22 29.69 -3.12
C SER A 171 -3.60 31.17 -2.89
N ASP A 172 -2.59 32.05 -2.82
CA ASP A 172 -2.81 33.51 -2.73
C ASP A 172 -3.57 34.07 -3.94
N THR A 173 -3.53 33.40 -5.09
CA THR A 173 -4.27 33.72 -6.30
C THR A 173 -5.71 33.19 -6.30
N GLY A 174 -6.09 32.44 -5.26
CA GLY A 174 -7.41 31.81 -5.11
C GLY A 174 -7.53 30.44 -5.76
N GLU A 175 -6.46 29.88 -6.32
CA GLU A 175 -6.47 28.54 -6.91
C GLU A 175 -6.61 27.46 -5.83
N VAL A 176 -7.46 26.46 -6.08
CA VAL A 176 -7.69 25.31 -5.20
C VAL A 176 -6.67 24.22 -5.51
N ILE A 177 -5.83 23.91 -4.54
CA ILE A 177 -4.86 22.81 -4.62
C ILE A 177 -5.46 21.62 -3.88
N LEU A 178 -5.74 20.55 -4.62
CA LEU A 178 -6.24 19.29 -4.06
C LEU A 178 -5.10 18.45 -3.51
N ASP A 179 -5.40 17.69 -2.48
CA ASP A 179 -4.49 16.71 -1.93
C ASP A 179 -4.50 15.43 -2.79
N GLU A 180 -3.44 15.24 -3.57
CA GLU A 180 -3.28 14.05 -4.42
C GLU A 180 -3.10 12.76 -3.61
N SER A 181 -2.80 12.86 -2.33
CA SER A 181 -2.69 11.70 -1.44
C SER A 181 -4.06 11.22 -0.94
N PHE A 182 -5.08 12.06 -0.97
CA PHE A 182 -6.42 11.72 -0.51
C PHE A 182 -7.06 10.64 -1.38
N LEU A 183 -7.71 9.69 -0.74
CA LEU A 183 -8.50 8.65 -1.40
C LEU A 183 -9.97 8.87 -1.10
N PRO A 184 -10.81 9.13 -2.12
CA PRO A 184 -12.24 9.27 -1.93
C PRO A 184 -12.88 7.94 -1.49
N MET A 185 -14.08 8.02 -0.91
CA MET A 185 -14.85 6.83 -0.57
C MET A 185 -15.35 6.16 -1.85
N CYS A 186 -14.65 5.14 -2.31
CA CYS A 186 -14.96 4.41 -3.54
C CYS A 186 -15.54 3.03 -3.23
N MET A 187 -16.65 2.65 -3.88
CA MET A 187 -17.12 1.28 -3.95
C MET A 187 -16.28 0.48 -4.96
N VAL A 188 -15.90 1.12 -6.05
CA VAL A 188 -15.04 0.57 -7.10
C VAL A 188 -13.77 1.42 -7.16
N PHE A 189 -12.60 0.78 -7.08
CA PHE A 189 -11.33 1.51 -7.00
C PHE A 189 -11.05 2.39 -8.23
N GLY A 190 -11.59 2.03 -9.39
CA GLY A 190 -11.47 2.79 -10.63
C GLY A 190 -12.18 4.15 -10.62
N ALA A 191 -13.03 4.43 -9.61
CA ALA A 191 -13.62 5.75 -9.43
C ALA A 191 -12.62 6.81 -8.96
N SER A 192 -11.41 6.40 -8.52
CA SER A 192 -10.32 7.28 -8.09
C SER A 192 -9.10 7.11 -8.99
N THR A 193 -8.74 8.14 -9.73
CA THR A 193 -7.52 8.18 -10.56
C THR A 193 -6.27 7.99 -9.69
N GLN A 194 -6.23 8.60 -8.50
CA GLN A 194 -5.14 8.45 -7.55
C GLN A 194 -4.95 6.99 -7.10
N MET A 195 -6.05 6.27 -6.86
CA MET A 195 -5.99 4.85 -6.51
C MET A 195 -5.45 4.03 -7.68
N VAL A 196 -5.98 4.25 -8.88
CA VAL A 196 -5.53 3.55 -10.10
C VAL A 196 -4.04 3.76 -10.33
N ASP A 197 -3.55 4.99 -10.19
CA ASP A 197 -2.12 5.31 -10.40
C ASP A 197 -1.23 4.62 -9.36
N ARG A 198 -1.66 4.53 -8.11
CA ARG A 198 -0.93 3.81 -7.06
C ARG A 198 -0.85 2.31 -7.34
N ILE A 199 -1.94 1.70 -7.78
CA ILE A 199 -1.96 0.27 -8.14
C ILE A 199 -1.09 0.02 -9.37
N LYS A 200 -1.11 0.92 -10.37
CA LYS A 200 -0.25 0.85 -11.54
C LYS A 200 1.24 0.93 -11.18
N GLN A 201 1.61 1.72 -10.17
CA GLN A 201 2.98 1.74 -9.65
C GLN A 201 3.36 0.37 -9.05
N ILE A 202 2.49 -0.24 -8.23
CA ILE A 202 2.75 -1.58 -7.66
C ILE A 202 2.88 -2.62 -8.76
N GLU A 203 2.02 -2.58 -9.78
CA GLU A 203 2.09 -3.49 -10.93
C GLU A 203 3.43 -3.36 -11.67
N THR A 204 3.84 -2.14 -12.00
CA THR A 204 5.10 -1.84 -12.68
C THR A 204 6.32 -2.34 -11.87
N LEU A 205 6.33 -2.09 -10.56
CA LEU A 205 7.37 -2.60 -9.65
C LEU A 205 7.39 -4.13 -9.61
N THR A 206 6.22 -4.76 -9.55
CA THR A 206 6.09 -6.23 -9.52
C THR A 206 6.65 -6.86 -10.79
N GLN A 207 6.29 -6.32 -11.96
CA GLN A 207 6.81 -6.79 -13.25
C GLN A 207 8.32 -6.57 -13.40
N SER A 208 8.80 -5.40 -12.98
CA SER A 208 10.24 -5.08 -13.03
C SER A 208 11.03 -6.05 -12.16
N ARG A 209 10.56 -6.26 -10.91
CA ARG A 209 11.20 -7.20 -9.98
C ARG A 209 11.16 -8.64 -10.51
N ALA A 210 10.05 -9.08 -11.11
CA ALA A 210 9.92 -10.41 -11.70
C ALA A 210 10.94 -10.64 -12.84
N ARG A 211 11.11 -9.64 -13.72
CA ARG A 211 12.11 -9.70 -14.80
C ARG A 211 13.54 -9.79 -14.26
N ASN A 212 13.87 -8.94 -13.28
CA ASN A 212 15.18 -8.93 -12.65
C ASN A 212 15.47 -10.26 -11.93
N GLN A 213 14.45 -10.80 -11.24
CA GLN A 213 14.54 -12.07 -10.53
C GLN A 213 14.77 -13.25 -11.48
N LEU A 214 14.05 -13.29 -12.61
CA LEU A 214 14.24 -14.31 -13.64
C LEU A 214 15.66 -14.23 -14.24
N ALA A 215 16.13 -13.03 -14.59
CA ALA A 215 17.47 -12.82 -15.11
C ALA A 215 18.55 -13.30 -14.13
N LYS A 216 18.38 -13.05 -12.83
CA LYS A 216 19.27 -13.49 -11.76
C LYS A 216 19.34 -15.03 -11.68
N ILE A 217 18.18 -15.70 -11.62
CA ILE A 217 18.08 -17.17 -11.58
C ILE A 217 18.76 -17.77 -12.83
N THR A 218 18.52 -17.19 -14.01
CA THR A 218 19.07 -17.71 -15.28
C THR A 218 20.60 -17.55 -15.35
N ALA A 219 21.15 -16.49 -14.75
CA ALA A 219 22.60 -16.26 -14.70
C ALA A 219 23.33 -17.18 -13.70
N GLU A 220 22.65 -17.69 -12.67
CA GLU A 220 23.24 -18.46 -11.56
C GLU A 220 23.08 -19.97 -11.69
N VAL A 221 22.68 -20.52 -12.85
CA VAL A 221 22.51 -21.97 -13.06
C VAL A 221 23.84 -22.68 -12.95
N ASN A 222 24.22 -23.09 -11.74
CA ASN A 222 25.36 -23.97 -11.46
C ASN A 222 24.85 -25.17 -10.62
N PRO A 223 25.21 -26.43 -10.96
CA PRO A 223 24.66 -27.63 -10.31
C PRO A 223 24.84 -27.67 -8.76
N ASN A 224 25.80 -26.93 -8.24
CA ASN A 224 26.16 -26.96 -6.81
C ASN A 224 25.38 -25.91 -5.97
N THR A 225 24.50 -25.10 -6.56
CA THR A 225 23.80 -23.99 -5.88
C THR A 225 22.29 -24.19 -5.72
N GLN A 226 21.78 -25.42 -5.91
CA GLN A 226 20.32 -25.70 -5.88
C GLN A 226 19.61 -25.24 -4.59
N HIS A 227 20.26 -25.32 -3.43
CA HIS A 227 19.64 -24.88 -2.16
C HIS A 227 19.55 -23.35 -2.00
N VAL A 228 20.47 -22.61 -2.60
CA VAL A 228 20.49 -21.15 -2.56
C VAL A 228 19.40 -20.55 -3.45
N LEU A 229 19.05 -21.25 -4.54
CA LEU A 229 18.04 -20.80 -5.50
C LEU A 229 16.60 -21.03 -5.05
N PHE A 230 16.34 -21.79 -3.99
CA PHE A 230 14.96 -22.11 -3.57
C PHE A 230 14.16 -20.83 -3.21
N ARG A 231 14.72 -19.93 -2.40
CA ARG A 231 14.10 -18.65 -2.05
C ARG A 231 13.86 -17.78 -3.29
N GLU A 232 14.80 -17.77 -4.21
CA GLU A 232 14.70 -17.01 -5.46
C GLU A 232 13.55 -17.51 -6.34
N TYR A 233 13.38 -18.83 -6.44
CA TYR A 233 12.24 -19.43 -7.13
C TYR A 233 10.90 -19.15 -6.42
N MET A 234 10.86 -19.18 -5.09
CA MET A 234 9.66 -18.85 -4.32
C MET A 234 9.25 -17.39 -4.54
N LEU A 235 10.22 -16.46 -4.54
CA LEU A 235 9.95 -15.07 -4.85
C LEU A 235 9.42 -14.91 -6.27
N LEU A 236 10.04 -15.53 -7.26
CA LEU A 236 9.58 -15.49 -8.65
C LEU A 236 8.15 -16.05 -8.78
N GLN A 237 7.85 -17.17 -8.11
CA GLN A 237 6.51 -17.77 -8.08
C GLN A 237 5.47 -16.80 -7.50
N THR A 238 5.79 -16.13 -6.40
CA THR A 238 4.91 -15.10 -5.79
C THR A 238 4.68 -13.96 -6.79
N LEU A 239 5.73 -13.40 -7.38
CA LEU A 239 5.61 -12.33 -8.36
C LEU A 239 4.79 -12.74 -9.59
N TYR A 240 4.99 -13.96 -10.12
CA TYR A 240 4.24 -14.49 -11.26
C TYR A 240 2.77 -14.79 -10.94
N ARG A 241 2.41 -15.02 -9.67
CA ARG A 241 1.02 -15.16 -9.24
C ARG A 241 0.30 -13.82 -9.25
N TRP A 242 0.97 -12.77 -8.75
CA TRP A 242 0.34 -11.47 -8.54
C TRP A 242 0.40 -10.54 -9.75
N ALA A 243 1.44 -10.61 -10.59
CA ALA A 243 1.57 -9.73 -11.76
C ALA A 243 0.39 -9.83 -12.75
N PRO A 244 -0.08 -11.02 -13.17
CA PRO A 244 -1.25 -11.13 -14.05
C PRO A 244 -2.54 -10.65 -13.39
N TRP A 245 -2.70 -10.88 -12.08
CA TRP A 245 -3.86 -10.41 -11.34
C TRP A 245 -3.91 -8.87 -11.28
N LEU A 246 -2.79 -8.20 -11.00
CA LEU A 246 -2.68 -6.75 -11.02
C LEU A 246 -3.00 -6.18 -12.42
N CYS A 247 -2.44 -6.79 -13.47
CA CYS A 247 -2.70 -6.39 -14.85
C CYS A 247 -4.21 -6.48 -15.17
N ALA A 248 -4.84 -7.63 -14.95
CA ALA A 248 -6.27 -7.82 -15.21
C ALA A 248 -7.16 -6.90 -14.35
N THR A 249 -6.75 -6.61 -13.12
CA THR A 249 -7.46 -5.67 -12.23
C THR A 249 -7.41 -4.25 -12.79
N LEU A 250 -6.28 -3.82 -13.33
CA LEU A 250 -6.11 -2.50 -13.94
C LEU A 250 -6.81 -2.37 -15.30
N GLU A 251 -6.92 -3.43 -16.09
CA GLU A 251 -7.63 -3.41 -17.38
C GLU A 251 -9.11 -3.07 -17.21
N ASN A 252 -9.75 -3.60 -16.17
CA ASN A 252 -11.17 -3.40 -15.94
C ASN A 252 -11.49 -2.24 -15.00
N CYS A 253 -10.61 -1.94 -14.05
CA CYS A 253 -10.78 -0.96 -12.97
C CYS A 253 -12.11 -1.06 -12.20
N ARG A 254 -12.76 -2.24 -12.20
CA ARG A 254 -14.11 -2.47 -11.64
C ARG A 254 -14.13 -3.34 -10.38
N LEU A 255 -12.95 -3.67 -9.86
CA LEU A 255 -12.87 -4.46 -8.63
C LEU A 255 -13.38 -3.63 -7.44
N ASP A 256 -14.10 -4.28 -6.54
CA ASP A 256 -14.51 -3.72 -5.26
C ASP A 256 -13.28 -3.25 -4.45
N THR A 257 -13.34 -2.05 -3.90
CA THR A 257 -12.19 -1.42 -3.23
C THR A 257 -11.75 -2.20 -1.98
N HIS A 258 -12.67 -2.76 -1.22
CA HIS A 258 -12.33 -3.60 -0.07
C HIS A 258 -11.69 -4.93 -0.49
N GLU A 259 -12.19 -5.55 -1.57
CA GLU A 259 -11.58 -6.76 -2.12
C GLU A 259 -10.16 -6.49 -2.63
N LEU A 260 -9.94 -5.34 -3.28
CA LEU A 260 -8.61 -4.87 -3.66
C LEU A 260 -7.71 -4.78 -2.44
N TYR A 261 -8.16 -4.12 -1.37
CA TYR A 261 -7.39 -3.97 -0.14
C TYR A 261 -6.97 -5.32 0.46
N ILE A 262 -7.89 -6.26 0.60
CA ILE A 262 -7.61 -7.60 1.14
C ILE A 262 -6.60 -8.35 0.27
N ASN A 263 -6.69 -8.25 -1.06
CA ASN A 263 -5.73 -8.91 -1.95
C ASN A 263 -4.35 -8.26 -1.88
N LEU A 264 -4.25 -6.94 -1.73
CA LEU A 264 -2.97 -6.28 -1.49
C LEU A 264 -2.33 -6.70 -0.15
N CYS A 265 -3.14 -6.85 0.91
CA CYS A 265 -2.66 -7.38 2.19
C CYS A 265 -2.13 -8.80 2.06
N ARG A 266 -2.82 -9.68 1.31
CA ARG A 266 -2.35 -11.03 1.00
C ARG A 266 -1.03 -11.02 0.24
N PHE A 267 -0.92 -10.18 -0.79
CA PHE A 267 0.33 -10.03 -1.55
C PHE A 267 1.48 -9.57 -0.64
N ASN A 268 1.23 -8.58 0.21
CA ASN A 268 2.21 -8.09 1.17
C ASN A 268 2.67 -9.18 2.14
N ALA A 269 1.74 -9.98 2.68
CA ALA A 269 2.04 -11.08 3.58
C ALA A 269 2.82 -12.22 2.87
N GLU A 270 2.50 -12.54 1.61
CA GLU A 270 3.27 -13.51 0.83
C GLU A 270 4.71 -13.05 0.60
N LEU A 271 4.94 -11.76 0.31
CA LEU A 271 6.30 -11.20 0.19
C LEU A 271 7.03 -11.21 1.53
N ALA A 272 6.36 -10.84 2.62
CA ALA A 272 6.93 -10.85 3.97
C ALA A 272 7.38 -12.26 4.40
N SER A 273 6.64 -13.30 4.01
CA SER A 273 6.97 -14.69 4.36
C SER A 273 8.30 -15.19 3.77
N LEU A 274 8.84 -14.48 2.77
CA LEU A 274 10.14 -14.79 2.18
C LEU A 274 11.30 -14.17 2.98
N GLU A 275 11.02 -13.38 3.98
CA GLU A 275 11.97 -12.72 4.88
C GLU A 275 11.72 -13.20 6.32
N PRO A 276 12.73 -13.17 7.22
CA PRO A 276 12.55 -13.57 8.61
C PRO A 276 11.86 -12.43 9.40
N GLU A 277 10.67 -12.07 8.99
CA GLU A 277 9.85 -11.02 9.58
C GLU A 277 8.51 -11.59 10.07
N ASP A 278 7.90 -10.91 11.03
CA ASP A 278 6.55 -11.22 11.48
C ASP A 278 5.53 -10.92 10.36
N CYS A 279 4.38 -11.60 10.43
CA CYS A 279 3.28 -11.33 9.49
C CYS A 279 2.86 -9.85 9.61
N PRO A 280 2.77 -9.11 8.49
CA PRO A 280 2.33 -7.72 8.52
C PRO A 280 0.95 -7.57 9.18
N GLU A 281 0.80 -6.60 10.04
CA GLU A 281 -0.49 -6.26 10.63
C GLU A 281 -1.43 -5.71 9.55
N ILE A 282 -2.71 -6.11 9.65
CA ILE A 282 -3.78 -5.63 8.77
C ILE A 282 -4.53 -4.55 9.52
N GLU A 283 -4.52 -3.34 8.98
CA GLU A 283 -5.29 -2.24 9.54
C GLU A 283 -6.79 -2.40 9.24
N TYR A 284 -7.63 -1.89 10.13
CA TYR A 284 -9.07 -1.90 9.91
C TYR A 284 -9.44 -1.06 8.68
N TYR A 285 -10.17 -1.64 7.75
CA TYR A 285 -10.65 -0.95 6.56
C TYR A 285 -11.96 -0.20 6.87
N ASP A 286 -11.88 1.13 6.90
CA ASP A 286 -13.06 2.01 6.92
C ASP A 286 -13.29 2.58 5.51
N PRO A 287 -14.42 2.28 4.85
CA PRO A 287 -14.72 2.84 3.53
C PRO A 287 -14.72 4.36 3.48
N ALA A 288 -15.11 5.04 4.58
CA ALA A 288 -15.15 6.49 4.66
C ALA A 288 -13.78 7.13 4.90
N ASP A 289 -12.80 6.37 5.38
CA ASP A 289 -11.42 6.82 5.62
C ASP A 289 -10.41 5.71 5.36
N CYS A 290 -10.38 5.21 4.12
CA CYS A 290 -9.52 4.11 3.71
C CYS A 290 -8.05 4.53 3.46
N PHE A 291 -7.73 5.83 3.55
CA PHE A 291 -6.39 6.35 3.24
C PHE A 291 -5.30 5.70 4.10
N GLY A 292 -5.49 5.63 5.42
CA GLY A 292 -4.51 5.03 6.33
C GLY A 292 -4.21 3.58 5.97
N ALA A 293 -5.25 2.76 5.82
CA ALA A 293 -5.15 1.36 5.48
C ALA A 293 -4.43 1.12 4.14
N PHE A 294 -4.82 1.82 3.08
CA PHE A 294 -4.15 1.71 1.78
C PHE A 294 -2.72 2.23 1.81
N ASN A 295 -2.47 3.36 2.48
CA ASN A 295 -1.13 3.92 2.54
C ASN A 295 -0.14 2.98 3.22
N LEU A 296 -0.55 2.31 4.30
CA LEU A 296 0.27 1.35 5.01
C LEU A 296 0.65 0.17 4.11
N VAL A 297 -0.33 -0.52 3.52
CA VAL A 297 -0.07 -1.70 2.68
C VAL A 297 0.69 -1.36 1.40
N LEU A 298 0.38 -0.22 0.75
CA LEU A 298 1.07 0.20 -0.47
C LEU A 298 2.51 0.63 -0.21
N SER A 299 2.78 1.29 0.93
CA SER A 299 4.15 1.67 1.32
C SER A 299 4.99 0.43 1.61
N SER A 300 4.45 -0.54 2.36
CA SER A 300 5.10 -1.81 2.63
C SER A 300 5.37 -2.61 1.34
N LEU A 301 4.39 -2.69 0.43
CA LEU A 301 4.58 -3.34 -0.87
C LEU A 301 5.66 -2.66 -1.72
N ARG A 302 5.69 -1.31 -1.77
CA ARG A 302 6.75 -0.57 -2.49
C ARG A 302 8.12 -0.87 -1.91
N GLU A 303 8.26 -0.82 -0.59
CA GLU A 303 9.52 -1.13 0.08
C GLU A 303 9.98 -2.54 -0.30
N ARG A 304 9.14 -3.55 -0.11
CA ARG A 304 9.46 -4.95 -0.42
C ARG A 304 9.75 -5.19 -1.90
N LEU A 305 9.04 -4.53 -2.81
CA LEU A 305 9.24 -4.67 -4.25
C LEU A 305 10.48 -3.93 -4.77
N THR A 306 10.92 -2.86 -4.11
CA THR A 306 12.14 -2.11 -4.45
C THR A 306 13.40 -2.68 -3.82
N LEU A 307 13.31 -3.35 -2.67
CA LEU A 307 14.47 -3.98 -2.03
C LEU A 307 15.10 -4.99 -3.02
N SER A 308 16.25 -4.66 -3.56
CA SER A 308 17.10 -5.63 -4.22
C SER A 308 17.93 -6.34 -3.15
N GLN A 309 18.25 -7.64 -3.35
CA GLN A 309 19.15 -8.33 -2.42
C GLN A 309 20.54 -7.67 -2.35
N GLN A 310 20.92 -6.91 -3.37
CA GLN A 310 22.15 -6.12 -3.34
C GLN A 310 22.10 -4.98 -2.34
N ASP A 311 20.92 -4.44 -2.03
CA ASP A 311 20.73 -3.38 -1.03
C ASP A 311 20.68 -3.93 0.40
N SER A 312 20.46 -5.24 0.57
CA SER A 312 20.53 -5.90 1.88
C SER A 312 21.95 -6.27 2.32
N VAL A 313 22.92 -6.24 1.40
CA VAL A 313 24.33 -6.59 1.66
C VAL A 313 25.22 -5.37 1.49
N VAL A 314 25.85 -4.95 2.57
CA VAL A 314 26.87 -3.90 2.54
C VAL A 314 28.23 -4.56 2.63
N GLU A 315 29.10 -4.39 1.63
CA GLU A 315 30.49 -4.82 1.67
C GLU A 315 31.37 -3.68 2.18
N PHE A 316 32.09 -3.92 3.25
CA PHE A 316 33.06 -2.97 3.81
C PHE A 316 34.44 -3.25 3.26
N GLN A 317 35.08 -2.24 2.69
CA GLN A 317 36.44 -2.35 2.20
C GLN A 317 37.45 -2.30 3.35
N PHE A 318 38.31 -3.32 3.41
CA PHE A 318 39.43 -3.33 4.33
C PHE A 318 40.58 -2.46 3.79
N ASN A 319 41.01 -1.51 4.62
CA ASN A 319 42.32 -0.87 4.43
C ASN A 319 43.43 -1.88 4.77
N ARG A 320 44.38 -2.06 3.83
CA ARG A 320 45.49 -3.05 3.89
C ARG A 320 46.85 -2.45 4.19
N ASP A 321 46.95 -1.14 4.49
CA ASP A 321 48.25 -0.46 4.69
C ASP A 321 49.14 -1.11 5.76
N LEU A 322 48.48 -1.65 6.80
CA LEU A 322 49.17 -2.32 7.90
C LEU A 322 49.24 -3.86 7.75
N PHE A 323 48.78 -4.41 6.66
CA PHE A 323 48.71 -5.86 6.50
C PHE A 323 50.07 -6.50 6.25
N GLN A 324 50.95 -5.86 5.51
CA GLN A 324 52.30 -6.37 5.20
C GLN A 324 53.17 -6.52 6.45
N GLU A 325 53.16 -5.50 7.32
CA GLU A 325 54.03 -5.44 8.50
C GLU A 325 53.41 -6.10 9.76
N HIS A 326 52.08 -5.91 9.93
CA HIS A 326 51.39 -6.28 11.16
C HIS A 326 50.25 -7.30 10.98
N ARG A 327 49.98 -7.76 9.75
CA ARG A 327 48.87 -8.67 9.44
C ARG A 327 47.52 -8.12 9.88
N LEU A 328 47.37 -6.79 9.87
CA LEU A 328 46.21 -6.06 10.39
C LEU A 328 45.40 -5.42 9.24
N LEU A 329 44.13 -5.74 9.22
CA LEU A 329 43.13 -5.15 8.33
C LEU A 329 42.21 -4.22 9.13
N ARG A 330 41.79 -3.09 8.57
CA ARG A 330 40.89 -2.13 9.22
C ARG A 330 39.76 -1.76 8.29
N ALA A 331 38.52 -1.71 8.81
CA ALA A 331 37.34 -1.26 8.08
C ALA A 331 36.51 -0.27 8.90
N SER A 332 35.94 0.72 8.23
CA SER A 332 34.95 1.62 8.82
C SER A 332 33.56 1.08 8.58
N ILE A 333 32.73 1.00 9.63
CA ILE A 333 31.34 0.51 9.54
C ILE A 333 30.37 1.66 9.17
N GLY A 334 30.82 2.90 9.09
CA GLY A 334 29.95 4.05 8.86
C GLY A 334 29.10 4.40 10.10
N ASN A 335 27.78 4.59 9.96
CA ASN A 335 26.92 4.89 11.10
C ASN A 335 26.50 3.61 11.82
N PRO A 336 27.03 3.34 13.03
CA PRO A 336 26.74 2.09 13.75
C PRO A 336 25.28 1.92 14.15
N GLN A 337 24.52 3.02 14.29
CA GLN A 337 23.11 2.97 14.69
C GLN A 337 22.21 2.41 13.58
N GLU A 338 22.56 2.68 12.33
CA GLU A 338 21.85 2.11 11.18
C GLU A 338 22.10 0.61 11.03
N LEU A 339 23.24 0.15 11.53
CA LEU A 339 23.68 -1.24 11.42
C LEU A 339 23.39 -2.11 12.66
N LEU A 340 22.70 -1.58 13.68
CA LEU A 340 22.36 -2.33 14.90
C LEU A 340 21.48 -3.59 14.63
N ARG A 341 20.78 -3.63 13.50
CA ARG A 341 19.93 -4.76 13.08
C ARG A 341 20.60 -5.67 12.05
N HIS A 342 21.88 -5.42 11.69
CA HIS A 342 22.59 -6.20 10.69
C HIS A 342 23.37 -7.36 11.32
N ARG A 343 23.44 -8.46 10.59
CA ARG A 343 24.33 -9.59 10.90
C ARG A 343 25.64 -9.37 10.15
N PHE A 344 26.77 -9.58 10.80
CA PHE A 344 28.09 -9.34 10.22
C PHE A 344 28.79 -10.65 9.90
N PHE A 345 29.43 -10.69 8.73
CA PHE A 345 30.08 -11.87 8.18
C PHE A 345 31.45 -11.54 7.61
N LEU A 346 32.37 -12.53 7.73
CA LEU A 346 33.63 -12.53 7.02
C LEU A 346 33.65 -13.67 6.01
N SER A 347 34.11 -13.40 4.79
CA SER A 347 34.46 -14.40 3.79
C SER A 347 35.97 -14.45 3.68
N VAL A 348 36.56 -15.62 3.81
CA VAL A 348 38.01 -15.81 3.87
C VAL A 348 38.41 -16.84 2.84
N THR A 349 39.36 -16.50 1.97
CA THR A 349 40.03 -17.44 1.07
C THR A 349 41.54 -17.48 1.39
N SER A 350 42.18 -18.62 1.20
CA SER A 350 43.62 -18.84 1.42
C SER A 350 44.09 -19.92 0.48
N ASP A 351 45.40 -20.07 0.35
CA ASP A 351 46.06 -21.18 -0.37
C ASP A 351 45.98 -22.52 0.39
N ASP A 352 45.42 -22.50 1.61
CA ASP A 352 45.21 -23.68 2.45
C ASP A 352 43.91 -24.43 2.17
N SER A 353 43.77 -25.66 2.63
CA SER A 353 42.54 -26.42 2.49
C SER A 353 41.39 -25.77 3.25
N ARG A 354 40.17 -25.86 2.69
CA ARG A 354 38.97 -25.23 3.27
C ARG A 354 38.70 -25.71 4.73
N GLU A 355 38.85 -27.00 4.98
CA GLU A 355 38.61 -27.60 6.30
C GLU A 355 39.61 -27.06 7.32
N HIS A 356 40.91 -27.05 6.97
CA HIS A 356 41.94 -26.52 7.84
C HIS A 356 41.81 -25.02 8.07
N LEU A 357 41.46 -24.25 7.04
CA LEU A 357 41.19 -22.82 7.14
C LEU A 357 39.99 -22.52 8.07
N GLN A 358 38.94 -23.34 8.01
CA GLN A 358 37.76 -23.18 8.87
C GLN A 358 38.07 -23.29 10.35
N ASP A 359 38.80 -24.33 10.72
CA ASP A 359 39.16 -24.57 12.12
C ASP A 359 40.24 -23.60 12.60
N LEU A 360 41.26 -23.35 11.78
CA LEU A 360 42.36 -22.49 12.16
C LEU A 360 41.93 -21.03 12.31
N PHE A 361 41.21 -20.46 11.31
CA PHE A 361 40.87 -19.06 11.32
C PHE A 361 39.99 -18.67 12.51
N ALA A 362 38.99 -19.47 12.88
CA ALA A 362 38.11 -19.22 14.01
C ALA A 362 38.90 -19.08 15.33
N ASN A 363 40.00 -19.84 15.49
CA ASN A 363 40.77 -19.90 16.72
C ASN A 363 41.91 -18.85 16.78
N VAL A 364 42.46 -18.46 15.62
CA VAL A 364 43.69 -17.61 15.64
C VAL A 364 43.41 -16.17 15.18
N ALA A 365 42.37 -15.93 14.38
CA ALA A 365 42.02 -14.56 13.98
C ALA A 365 41.44 -13.79 15.16
N LYS A 366 41.74 -12.50 15.23
CA LYS A 366 41.22 -11.62 16.29
C LYS A 366 40.50 -10.44 15.68
N VAL A 367 39.22 -10.27 16.06
CA VAL A 367 38.39 -9.13 15.68
C VAL A 367 38.15 -8.25 16.89
N ALA A 368 38.41 -6.96 16.78
CA ALA A 368 38.16 -5.97 17.83
C ALA A 368 38.16 -4.54 17.29
N GLY A 369 37.95 -3.54 18.14
CA GLY A 369 38.20 -2.15 17.79
C GLY A 369 39.69 -1.84 17.54
N ALA A 370 39.97 -0.95 16.60
CA ALA A 370 41.35 -0.60 16.22
C ALA A 370 42.22 -0.11 17.40
N LYS A 371 41.58 0.51 18.39
CA LYS A 371 42.28 0.96 19.63
C LYS A 371 42.67 -0.20 20.56
N LYS A 372 41.91 -1.30 20.51
CA LYS A 372 42.06 -2.42 21.48
C LYS A 372 42.78 -3.63 20.89
N ILE A 373 42.81 -3.76 19.56
CA ILE A 373 43.36 -4.93 18.86
C ILE A 373 44.83 -5.20 19.22
N SER A 374 45.65 -4.14 19.36
CA SER A 374 47.08 -4.27 19.69
C SER A 374 47.35 -4.86 21.08
N GLU A 375 46.48 -4.55 22.04
CA GLU A 375 46.53 -5.13 23.40
C GLU A 375 46.17 -6.61 23.37
N LEU A 376 45.09 -6.98 22.66
CA LEU A 376 44.65 -8.37 22.51
C LEU A 376 45.69 -9.25 21.81
N ILE A 377 46.47 -8.68 20.86
CA ILE A 377 47.56 -9.40 20.20
C ILE A 377 48.69 -9.67 21.18
N ARG A 378 49.15 -8.62 21.91
CA ARG A 378 50.27 -8.73 22.86
C ARG A 378 49.98 -9.67 24.03
N SER A 379 48.75 -9.62 24.53
CA SER A 379 48.33 -10.40 25.68
C SER A 379 47.79 -11.80 25.33
N SER A 380 47.81 -12.16 24.04
CA SER A 380 47.24 -13.41 23.50
C SER A 380 45.77 -13.65 23.88
N LEU A 381 45.02 -12.58 24.15
CA LEU A 381 43.59 -12.67 24.49
C LEU A 381 42.73 -12.87 23.24
N SER A 382 41.57 -13.46 23.43
CA SER A 382 40.57 -13.65 22.35
C SER A 382 39.95 -12.31 21.94
N GLY A 383 39.60 -12.17 20.66
CA GLY A 383 38.78 -11.08 20.14
C GLY A 383 37.29 -11.40 20.23
N VAL A 384 36.50 -10.77 19.32
CA VAL A 384 35.11 -11.15 19.12
C VAL A 384 35.04 -12.56 18.54
N ASP A 385 34.15 -13.40 19.07
CA ASP A 385 34.00 -14.78 18.62
C ASP A 385 33.53 -14.86 17.17
N LEU A 386 34.15 -15.75 16.41
CA LEU A 386 33.83 -16.05 15.03
C LEU A 386 33.23 -17.45 14.93
N THR A 387 32.00 -17.56 14.50
CA THR A 387 31.33 -18.85 14.30
C THR A 387 31.42 -19.25 12.83
N PRO A 388 32.09 -20.39 12.52
CA PRO A 388 32.18 -20.87 11.15
C PRO A 388 30.80 -21.31 10.64
N LEU A 389 30.53 -21.05 9.35
CA LEU A 389 29.31 -21.44 8.69
C LEU A 389 29.57 -22.58 7.71
N PRO A 390 28.66 -23.57 7.59
CA PRO A 390 28.82 -24.68 6.66
C PRO A 390 28.71 -24.25 5.17
N ALA A 391 28.01 -23.13 4.91
CA ALA A 391 27.82 -22.57 3.58
C ALA A 391 27.78 -21.03 3.65
N ALA A 392 27.87 -20.38 2.48
CA ALA A 392 27.65 -18.95 2.36
C ALA A 392 26.25 -18.55 2.87
N PRO A 393 26.10 -17.40 3.56
CA PRO A 393 24.79 -16.81 3.78
C PRO A 393 24.02 -16.66 2.45
N PRO A 394 22.70 -16.87 2.45
CA PRO A 394 21.91 -16.86 1.20
C PRO A 394 21.93 -15.53 0.45
N GLU A 395 22.27 -14.46 1.13
CA GLU A 395 22.38 -13.11 0.58
C GLU A 395 23.73 -12.87 -0.14
N LEU A 396 24.75 -13.69 0.13
CA LEU A 396 26.07 -13.57 -0.47
C LEU A 396 26.23 -14.51 -1.67
N LYS A 397 26.92 -14.04 -2.71
CA LYS A 397 27.34 -14.95 -3.79
C LYS A 397 28.32 -15.99 -3.24
N PRO A 398 27.99 -17.30 -3.36
CA PRO A 398 28.89 -18.34 -2.89
C PRO A 398 30.19 -18.31 -3.68
N ASP A 399 31.32 -18.34 -2.97
CA ASP A 399 32.64 -18.60 -3.55
C ASP A 399 33.06 -20.00 -3.13
N ALA A 400 33.38 -20.86 -4.12
CA ALA A 400 33.71 -22.26 -3.87
C ALA A 400 34.94 -22.45 -2.97
N ASN A 401 35.85 -21.47 -2.97
CA ASN A 401 37.10 -21.52 -2.20
C ASN A 401 37.04 -20.75 -0.88
N ALA A 402 35.90 -20.07 -0.60
CA ALA A 402 35.77 -19.27 0.58
C ALA A 402 35.18 -20.05 1.78
N VAL A 403 35.63 -19.72 2.96
CA VAL A 403 35.04 -20.09 4.24
C VAL A 403 34.35 -18.86 4.84
N TYR A 404 33.16 -19.06 5.37
CA TYR A 404 32.35 -17.98 5.91
C TYR A 404 32.28 -18.05 7.43
N PHE A 405 32.41 -16.91 8.09
CA PHE A 405 32.32 -16.78 9.55
C PHE A 405 31.29 -15.71 9.92
N ARG A 406 30.44 -16.04 10.88
CA ARG A 406 29.54 -15.07 11.50
C ARG A 406 30.25 -14.41 12.69
N ILE A 407 30.20 -13.10 12.77
CA ILE A 407 30.71 -12.31 13.89
C ILE A 407 29.66 -12.29 15.00
N ASN A 408 30.07 -12.61 16.23
CA ASN A 408 29.19 -12.52 17.40
C ASN A 408 28.99 -11.06 17.84
N THR A 409 27.88 -10.46 17.39
CA THR A 409 27.52 -9.08 17.72
C THR A 409 27.08 -8.88 19.17
N ASP A 410 26.79 -9.95 19.92
CA ASP A 410 26.41 -9.90 21.31
C ASP A 410 27.63 -9.82 22.26
N SER A 411 28.84 -10.03 21.73
CA SER A 411 30.08 -9.92 22.46
C SER A 411 30.24 -8.52 23.08
N PRO A 412 30.71 -8.44 24.37
CA PRO A 412 31.01 -7.15 25.00
C PRO A 412 32.03 -6.31 24.20
N ILE A 413 33.00 -6.98 23.56
CA ILE A 413 34.04 -6.32 22.74
C ILE A 413 33.39 -5.66 21.52
N TRP A 414 32.42 -6.33 20.87
CA TRP A 414 31.70 -5.76 19.72
C TRP A 414 30.83 -4.57 20.13
N ARG A 415 30.06 -4.70 21.23
CA ARG A 415 29.25 -3.62 21.77
C ARG A 415 30.06 -2.38 22.14
N GLU A 416 31.24 -2.57 22.72
CA GLU A 416 32.16 -1.48 23.05
C GLU A 416 32.69 -0.78 21.77
N LEU A 417 33.04 -1.56 20.72
CA LEU A 417 33.47 -1.05 19.42
C LEU A 417 32.39 -0.17 18.78
N VAL A 418 31.16 -0.67 18.75
CA VAL A 418 30.01 0.06 18.20
C VAL A 418 29.73 1.34 19.00
N LYS A 419 29.73 1.25 20.34
CA LYS A 419 29.50 2.41 21.23
C LYS A 419 30.53 3.51 21.04
N ASN A 420 31.78 3.12 20.84
CA ASN A 420 32.90 4.06 20.68
C ASN A 420 33.10 4.53 19.23
N GLN A 421 32.27 4.07 18.30
CA GLN A 421 32.41 4.34 16.86
C GLN A 421 33.85 4.08 16.34
N ASP A 422 34.45 3.00 16.84
CA ASP A 422 35.82 2.64 16.48
C ASP A 422 35.85 1.84 15.16
N LEU A 423 37.00 1.87 14.47
CA LEU A 423 37.18 1.04 13.28
C LEU A 423 37.22 -0.44 13.68
N VAL A 424 36.60 -1.29 12.87
CA VAL A 424 36.76 -2.74 12.97
C VAL A 424 38.19 -3.11 12.55
N ALA A 425 38.92 -3.75 13.41
CA ALA A 425 40.25 -4.26 13.12
C ALA A 425 40.23 -5.79 13.18
N LEU A 426 40.82 -6.40 12.15
CA LEU A 426 41.02 -7.85 12.05
C LEU A 426 42.50 -8.15 11.94
N HIS A 427 43.02 -8.91 12.91
CA HIS A 427 44.35 -9.48 12.82
C HIS A 427 44.29 -10.92 12.31
N VAL A 428 45.05 -11.22 11.25
CA VAL A 428 45.15 -12.55 10.63
C VAL A 428 46.51 -13.15 10.92
N ASP A 429 46.51 -14.29 11.61
CA ASP A 429 47.72 -14.98 12.02
C ASP A 429 48.62 -15.37 10.81
N THR A 430 49.93 -15.37 11.01
CA THR A 430 50.93 -15.72 9.99
C THR A 430 50.84 -17.16 9.46
N ARG A 431 50.22 -18.05 10.26
CA ARG A 431 49.95 -19.44 9.86
C ARG A 431 48.98 -19.59 8.69
N ILE A 432 48.20 -18.53 8.37
CA ILE A 432 47.29 -18.55 7.25
C ILE A 432 48.00 -17.94 6.03
N PRO A 433 48.30 -18.74 4.97
CA PRO A 433 49.03 -18.26 3.81
C PRO A 433 48.09 -17.44 2.89
N SER A 434 48.62 -16.35 2.34
CA SER A 434 47.93 -15.51 1.33
C SER A 434 46.41 -15.25 1.57
N PRO A 435 46.01 -14.79 2.80
CA PRO A 435 44.57 -14.65 3.07
C PRO A 435 43.97 -13.46 2.30
N THR A 436 42.83 -13.70 1.66
CA THR A 436 41.96 -12.64 1.17
C THR A 436 40.69 -12.64 2.02
N VAL A 437 40.45 -11.52 2.69
CA VAL A 437 39.29 -11.36 3.59
C VAL A 437 38.38 -10.28 3.06
N ARG A 438 37.09 -10.58 3.01
CA ARG A 438 36.00 -9.64 2.69
C ARG A 438 35.06 -9.53 3.88
N PHE A 439 34.51 -8.36 4.13
CA PHE A 439 33.68 -8.07 5.27
C PHE A 439 32.29 -7.56 4.84
N PHE A 440 31.24 -8.19 5.35
CA PHE A 440 29.87 -7.92 4.94
C PHE A 440 28.97 -7.64 6.15
N ALA A 441 28.03 -6.71 6.01
CA ALA A 441 26.85 -6.64 6.84
C ALA A 441 25.63 -7.04 6.00
N ILE A 442 24.77 -7.86 6.58
CA ILE A 442 23.52 -8.33 5.97
C ILE A 442 22.38 -7.89 6.89
N ARG A 443 21.40 -7.21 6.33
CA ARG A 443 20.22 -6.72 7.04
C ARG A 443 19.30 -7.86 7.47
#